data_5875adce6e0fbccd9593643f8c67b39a
#
_entry.id   5875adce6e0fbccd9593643f8c67b39a
#
_cell.length_a   1.000
_cell.length_b   1.000
_cell.length_c   1.000
_cell.angle_alpha   90.00
_cell.angle_beta   90.00
_cell.angle_gamma   90.00
#
_symmetry.space_group_name_H-M   'P 1'
#
loop_
_entity.id
_entity.type
_entity.pdbx_description
1 polymer ?
#
loop_
_entity_poly.entity_id
_entity_poly.type
_entity_poly.pdbx_seq_one_letter_code
_entity_poly.pdbx_strand_id
1 'polypeptide(L)'
;VQGQLDNTLIIFLSDQQNAGKASPYERGANIPFIARWPGTIEPGTESETLLDVTDMAATFIDVSGAQPHSGMQIDGLSVVPVWKGQTDTLKTSILTESGFSKGIITKDFKYIAIRYNEEALKRGFEPPETGGIREHIENNSFDILWEKGPFGQPRDNIGGIVDRDQLYDLRKDPGETQNLAQNQNYQEVLKVMQSHLYDYVQAIGRPFGEFLGSLN
;
A
#
# COMPACT_ATOMS: atom_id res chain seq x y z
N VAL A 1 25.57 -12.78 -27.32
CA VAL A 1 24.49 -11.77 -27.15
C VAL A 1 23.55 -11.97 -28.33
N GLN A 2 22.26 -12.28 -28.07
CA GLN A 2 21.30 -12.68 -29.13
C GLN A 2 20.67 -11.48 -29.86
N GLY A 3 21.10 -10.22 -29.57
CA GLY A 3 20.57 -9.01 -30.20
C GLY A 3 19.10 -8.68 -29.87
N GLN A 4 18.56 -9.21 -28.78
CA GLN A 4 17.14 -9.07 -28.43
C GLN A 4 16.85 -7.86 -27.51
N LEU A 5 17.86 -7.13 -27.04
CA LEU A 5 17.69 -6.05 -26.05
C LEU A 5 16.74 -4.93 -26.49
N ASP A 6 16.70 -4.65 -27.80
CA ASP A 6 15.85 -3.57 -28.34
C ASP A 6 14.39 -4.02 -28.54
N ASN A 7 14.14 -5.32 -28.47
CA ASN A 7 12.80 -5.91 -28.51
C ASN A 7 12.44 -6.60 -27.18
N THR A 8 12.91 -6.05 -26.06
CA THR A 8 12.68 -6.64 -24.73
C THR A 8 12.24 -5.56 -23.76
N LEU A 9 11.08 -5.76 -23.15
CA LEU A 9 10.66 -5.03 -21.95
C LEU A 9 11.40 -5.63 -20.74
N ILE A 10 12.16 -4.80 -20.05
CA ILE A 10 12.87 -5.16 -18.82
C ILE A 10 12.24 -4.38 -17.69
N ILE A 11 11.80 -5.09 -16.65
CA ILE A 11 11.26 -4.50 -15.41
C ILE A 11 12.11 -4.99 -14.25
N PHE A 12 12.58 -4.07 -13.43
CA PHE A 12 13.21 -4.33 -12.15
C PHE A 12 12.33 -3.77 -11.05
N LEU A 13 11.96 -4.59 -10.12
CA LEU A 13 11.23 -4.19 -8.91
C LEU A 13 11.69 -5.04 -7.72
N SER A 14 11.45 -4.53 -6.51
CA SER A 14 11.68 -5.29 -5.27
C SER A 14 10.35 -5.79 -4.70
N ASP A 15 10.40 -6.79 -3.83
CA ASP A 15 9.27 -7.25 -3.04
C ASP A 15 9.00 -6.31 -1.85
N GLN A 16 10.03 -5.60 -1.38
CA GLN A 16 10.00 -4.63 -0.27
C GLN A 16 11.30 -3.84 -0.20
N GLN A 17 11.32 -2.76 0.58
CA GLN A 17 12.57 -2.16 1.01
C GLN A 17 13.13 -2.87 2.26
N ASN A 18 14.42 -2.64 2.53
CA ASN A 18 15.10 -3.21 3.69
C ASN A 18 14.35 -2.86 5.00
N ALA A 19 14.12 -3.86 5.84
CA ALA A 19 13.46 -3.76 7.14
C ALA A 19 11.98 -3.29 7.16
N GLY A 20 11.30 -3.24 6.01
CA GLY A 20 9.87 -2.86 5.91
C GLY A 20 8.90 -4.02 5.67
N LYS A 21 9.36 -5.26 5.67
CA LYS A 21 8.58 -6.44 5.27
C LYS A 21 7.26 -6.57 6.02
N ALA A 22 6.18 -6.87 5.26
CA ALA A 22 4.82 -7.09 5.76
C ALA A 22 4.24 -5.88 6.53
N SER A 23 4.59 -4.68 6.12
CA SER A 23 4.17 -3.44 6.77
C SER A 23 3.49 -2.51 5.74
N PRO A 24 2.41 -1.79 6.10
CA PRO A 24 1.76 -0.81 5.24
C PRO A 24 2.52 0.52 5.15
N TYR A 25 3.60 0.67 5.95
CA TYR A 25 4.41 1.89 5.97
C TYR A 25 5.32 2.00 4.75
N GLU A 26 5.95 3.16 4.59
CA GLU A 26 6.69 3.55 3.39
C GLU A 26 7.72 2.49 2.94
N ARG A 27 8.54 1.98 3.86
CA ARG A 27 9.56 0.97 3.50
C ARG A 27 9.01 -0.43 3.22
N GLY A 28 7.78 -0.71 3.59
CA GLY A 28 7.08 -1.94 3.23
C GLY A 28 6.28 -1.82 1.95
N ALA A 29 5.70 -0.64 1.70
CA ALA A 29 4.77 -0.40 0.62
C ALA A 29 5.42 0.26 -0.62
N ASN A 30 6.38 1.19 -0.43
CA ASN A 30 7.05 1.86 -1.52
C ASN A 30 8.31 1.10 -1.94
N ILE A 31 8.28 0.47 -3.10
CA ILE A 31 9.37 -0.36 -3.63
C ILE A 31 10.05 0.30 -4.82
N PRO A 32 11.36 0.08 -5.04
CA PRO A 32 12.03 0.47 -6.27
C PRO A 32 11.35 -0.16 -7.49
N PHE A 33 11.07 0.65 -8.50
CA PHE A 33 10.52 0.20 -9.77
C PHE A 33 11.26 0.88 -10.92
N ILE A 34 11.84 0.11 -11.81
CA ILE A 34 12.55 0.61 -13.01
C ILE A 34 12.07 -0.22 -14.20
N ALA A 35 11.69 0.47 -15.28
CA ALA A 35 11.32 -0.17 -16.54
C ALA A 35 12.17 0.37 -17.69
N ARG A 36 12.54 -0.53 -18.60
CA ARG A 36 13.22 -0.21 -19.86
C ARG A 36 12.47 -0.89 -21.01
N TRP A 37 12.01 -0.10 -21.96
CA TRP A 37 11.37 -0.60 -23.18
C TRP A 37 11.72 0.31 -24.36
N PRO A 38 12.78 0.02 -25.11
CA PRO A 38 13.22 0.86 -26.22
C PRO A 38 12.11 1.12 -27.25
N GLY A 39 12.00 2.36 -27.69
CA GLY A 39 10.95 2.77 -28.62
C GLY A 39 9.58 3.03 -28.02
N THR A 40 9.39 2.74 -26.70
CA THR A 40 8.14 2.99 -25.98
C THR A 40 8.36 3.89 -24.76
N ILE A 41 9.37 3.60 -23.96
CA ILE A 41 9.74 4.42 -22.79
C ILE A 41 10.90 5.33 -23.19
N GLU A 42 10.70 6.64 -23.03
CA GLU A 42 11.75 7.63 -23.28
C GLU A 42 12.86 7.48 -22.23
N PRO A 43 14.14 7.33 -22.65
CA PRO A 43 15.25 7.18 -21.72
C PRO A 43 15.40 8.36 -20.75
N GLY A 44 15.67 8.05 -19.48
CA GLY A 44 15.91 9.05 -18.44
C GLY A 44 14.64 9.75 -17.92
N THR A 45 13.45 9.23 -18.27
CA THR A 45 12.20 9.74 -17.69
C THR A 45 11.98 9.22 -16.28
N GLU A 46 11.37 10.05 -15.43
CA GLU A 46 10.88 9.71 -14.11
C GLU A 46 9.37 9.97 -14.05
N SER A 47 8.65 9.20 -13.29
CA SER A 47 7.21 9.35 -13.10
C SER A 47 6.84 9.22 -11.63
N GLU A 48 5.95 10.09 -11.18
CA GLU A 48 5.35 10.05 -9.84
C GLU A 48 3.96 9.41 -9.85
N THR A 49 3.61 8.70 -10.93
CA THR A 49 2.32 8.02 -11.01
C THR A 49 2.24 6.90 -9.97
N LEU A 50 1.09 6.81 -9.32
CA LEU A 50 0.82 5.69 -8.44
C LEU A 50 0.59 4.43 -9.27
N LEU A 51 1.35 3.39 -8.97
CA LEU A 51 1.17 2.04 -9.49
C LEU A 51 1.48 1.00 -8.41
N ASP A 52 0.94 -0.18 -8.55
CA ASP A 52 1.22 -1.30 -7.65
C ASP A 52 1.50 -2.60 -8.43
N VAL A 53 1.89 -3.64 -7.73
CA VAL A 53 2.31 -4.91 -8.35
C VAL A 53 1.18 -5.57 -9.15
N THR A 54 -0.08 -5.32 -8.80
CA THR A 54 -1.24 -5.88 -9.53
C THR A 54 -1.32 -5.33 -10.96
N ASP A 55 -0.77 -4.14 -11.21
CA ASP A 55 -0.74 -3.52 -12.53
C ASP A 55 0.15 -4.28 -13.52
N MET A 56 1.09 -5.08 -13.02
CA MET A 56 1.97 -5.86 -13.90
C MET A 56 1.22 -6.92 -14.68
N ALA A 57 0.22 -7.56 -14.08
CA ALA A 57 -0.60 -8.55 -14.80
C ALA A 57 -1.36 -7.90 -15.96
N ALA A 58 -2.04 -6.77 -15.71
CA ALA A 58 -2.73 -5.99 -16.74
C ALA A 58 -1.76 -5.50 -17.84
N THR A 59 -0.59 -5.04 -17.43
CA THR A 59 0.45 -4.55 -18.35
C THR A 59 0.98 -5.65 -19.27
N PHE A 60 1.26 -6.85 -18.74
CA PHE A 60 1.75 -7.96 -19.57
C PHE A 60 0.69 -8.48 -20.54
N ILE A 61 -0.57 -8.49 -20.15
CA ILE A 61 -1.69 -8.81 -21.04
C ILE A 61 -1.74 -7.79 -22.19
N ASP A 62 -1.67 -6.49 -21.87
CA ASP A 62 -1.71 -5.42 -22.86
C ASP A 62 -0.51 -5.50 -23.83
N VAL A 63 0.72 -5.63 -23.30
CA VAL A 63 1.96 -5.72 -24.11
C VAL A 63 1.96 -6.94 -25.03
N SER A 64 1.45 -8.07 -24.56
CA SER A 64 1.40 -9.31 -25.35
C SER A 64 0.26 -9.38 -26.34
N GLY A 65 -0.72 -8.48 -26.25
CA GLY A 65 -1.99 -8.56 -27.02
C GLY A 65 -2.85 -9.76 -26.64
N ALA A 66 -2.58 -10.40 -25.50
CA ALA A 66 -3.33 -11.52 -25.00
C ALA A 66 -4.73 -11.08 -24.52
N GLN A 67 -5.64 -12.04 -24.43
CA GLN A 67 -6.92 -11.83 -23.76
C GLN A 67 -6.91 -12.55 -22.41
N PRO A 68 -7.43 -11.93 -21.34
CA PRO A 68 -7.60 -12.62 -20.07
C PRO A 68 -8.43 -13.90 -20.26
N HIS A 69 -8.11 -14.93 -19.50
CA HIS A 69 -8.95 -16.14 -19.48
C HIS A 69 -10.38 -15.78 -19.04
N SER A 70 -11.38 -16.43 -19.63
CA SER A 70 -12.78 -16.17 -19.29
C SER A 70 -13.03 -16.45 -17.80
N GLY A 71 -13.55 -15.45 -17.08
CA GLY A 71 -13.75 -15.49 -15.63
C GLY A 71 -12.53 -15.04 -14.79
N MET A 72 -11.40 -14.68 -15.39
CA MET A 72 -10.29 -14.07 -14.69
C MET A 72 -10.59 -12.59 -14.43
N GLN A 73 -10.59 -12.19 -13.16
CA GLN A 73 -10.68 -10.80 -12.76
C GLN A 73 -9.25 -10.21 -12.70
N ILE A 74 -9.07 -9.08 -13.34
CA ILE A 74 -7.80 -8.32 -13.32
C ILE A 74 -8.08 -7.03 -12.53
N ASP A 75 -7.46 -6.91 -11.36
CA ASP A 75 -7.66 -5.76 -10.48
C ASP A 75 -6.73 -4.58 -10.83
N GLY A 76 -5.62 -4.86 -11.54
CA GLY A 76 -4.65 -3.86 -11.96
C GLY A 76 -5.04 -3.14 -13.26
N LEU A 77 -4.33 -2.05 -13.54
CA LEU A 77 -4.42 -1.27 -14.77
C LEU A 77 -3.11 -1.38 -15.57
N SER A 78 -3.19 -1.39 -16.91
CA SER A 78 -1.98 -1.36 -17.74
C SER A 78 -1.22 -0.04 -17.57
N VAL A 79 0.08 -0.13 -17.32
CA VAL A 79 0.98 1.02 -17.20
C VAL A 79 1.42 1.54 -18.58
N VAL A 80 1.14 0.82 -19.67
CA VAL A 80 1.54 1.16 -21.04
C VAL A 80 1.16 2.58 -21.45
N PRO A 81 -0.03 3.13 -21.14
CA PRO A 81 -0.37 4.51 -21.46
C PRO A 81 0.56 5.54 -20.80
N VAL A 82 1.01 5.28 -19.56
CA VAL A 82 1.99 6.14 -18.87
C VAL A 82 3.34 6.07 -19.59
N TRP A 83 3.80 4.86 -19.91
CA TRP A 83 5.07 4.65 -20.61
C TRP A 83 5.11 5.29 -22.01
N LYS A 84 3.96 5.41 -22.65
CA LYS A 84 3.80 6.08 -23.97
C LYS A 84 3.60 7.61 -23.84
N GLY A 85 3.61 8.16 -22.63
CA GLY A 85 3.34 9.59 -22.41
C GLY A 85 1.92 10.03 -22.74
N GLN A 86 0.95 9.10 -22.75
CA GLN A 86 -0.46 9.39 -23.05
C GLN A 86 -1.21 9.91 -21.82
N THR A 87 -0.71 9.61 -20.63
CA THR A 87 -1.19 10.11 -19.34
C THR A 87 -0.03 10.13 -18.35
N ASP A 88 -0.13 11.00 -17.36
CA ASP A 88 0.78 11.07 -16.20
C ASP A 88 0.17 10.46 -14.93
N THR A 89 -1.09 9.99 -15.02
CA THR A 89 -1.83 9.46 -13.88
C THR A 89 -2.48 8.12 -14.25
N LEU A 90 -2.15 7.07 -13.52
CA LEU A 90 -2.77 5.75 -13.66
C LEU A 90 -3.90 5.58 -12.64
N LYS A 91 -3.62 5.90 -11.38
CA LYS A 91 -4.53 5.78 -10.24
C LYS A 91 -4.46 7.01 -9.36
N THR A 92 -5.55 7.31 -8.66
CA THR A 92 -5.59 8.38 -7.64
C THR A 92 -5.26 7.87 -6.25
N SER A 93 -5.44 6.56 -6.02
CA SER A 93 -5.10 5.88 -4.77
C SER A 93 -4.77 4.42 -5.01
N ILE A 94 -4.03 3.83 -4.10
CA ILE A 94 -3.75 2.39 -4.03
C ILE A 94 -4.03 1.87 -2.63
N LEU A 95 -4.47 0.59 -2.55
CA LEU A 95 -4.67 -0.12 -1.30
C LEU A 95 -3.40 -0.89 -0.95
N THR A 96 -2.98 -0.83 0.32
CA THR A 96 -2.02 -1.77 0.91
C THR A 96 -2.68 -2.50 2.07
N GLU A 97 -2.32 -3.77 2.25
CA GLU A 97 -2.91 -4.61 3.28
C GLU A 97 -1.84 -5.45 3.97
N SER A 98 -1.88 -5.48 5.30
CA SER A 98 -1.02 -6.34 6.10
C SER A 98 -1.72 -6.72 7.41
N GLY A 99 -2.02 -8.03 7.58
CA GLY A 99 -2.68 -8.52 8.79
C GLY A 99 -3.99 -7.79 9.10
N PHE A 100 -4.04 -7.11 10.23
CA PHE A 100 -5.21 -6.32 10.67
C PHE A 100 -5.16 -4.86 10.22
N SER A 101 -4.20 -4.48 9.41
CA SER A 101 -4.06 -3.13 8.89
C SER A 101 -4.38 -3.06 7.40
N LYS A 102 -5.07 -2.00 7.01
CA LYS A 102 -5.26 -1.59 5.63
C LYS A 102 -4.85 -0.14 5.49
N GLY A 103 -4.15 0.17 4.42
CA GLY A 103 -3.71 1.52 4.11
C GLY A 103 -4.22 1.98 2.75
N ILE A 104 -4.51 3.27 2.65
CA ILE A 104 -4.74 3.97 1.40
C ILE A 104 -3.60 4.94 1.18
N ILE A 105 -3.00 4.88 0.02
CA ILE A 105 -1.92 5.75 -0.41
C ILE A 105 -2.40 6.57 -1.59
N THR A 106 -2.30 7.88 -1.48
CA THR A 106 -2.44 8.84 -2.56
C THR A 106 -1.07 9.48 -2.84
N LYS A 107 -0.97 10.36 -3.83
CA LYS A 107 0.27 11.09 -4.11
C LYS A 107 0.79 11.86 -2.89
N ASP A 108 -0.10 12.38 -2.05
CA ASP A 108 0.23 13.33 -1.00
C ASP A 108 0.08 12.78 0.42
N PHE A 109 -0.80 11.80 0.61
CA PHE A 109 -1.17 11.31 1.92
C PHE A 109 -1.22 9.79 1.98
N LYS A 110 -0.93 9.27 3.17
CA LYS A 110 -1.20 7.88 3.53
C LYS A 110 -2.11 7.82 4.75
N TYR A 111 -3.17 7.04 4.65
CA TYR A 111 -4.02 6.68 5.78
C TYR A 111 -3.88 5.20 6.07
N ILE A 112 -3.69 4.85 7.33
CA ILE A 112 -3.63 3.46 7.79
C ILE A 112 -4.69 3.26 8.86
N ALA A 113 -5.53 2.24 8.69
CA ALA A 113 -6.50 1.79 9.66
C ALA A 113 -6.10 0.42 10.20
N ILE A 114 -6.16 0.23 11.52
CA ILE A 114 -5.99 -1.05 12.19
C ILE A 114 -7.34 -1.48 12.74
N ARG A 115 -7.84 -2.66 12.30
CA ARG A 115 -9.14 -3.20 12.74
C ARG A 115 -9.01 -4.69 13.01
N TYR A 116 -9.24 -5.07 14.25
CA TYR A 116 -9.26 -6.48 14.65
C TYR A 116 -10.64 -7.08 14.37
N ASN A 117 -10.66 -8.29 13.84
CA ASN A 117 -11.88 -9.05 13.70
C ASN A 117 -12.28 -9.71 15.03
N GLU A 118 -13.51 -10.24 15.12
CA GLU A 118 -14.00 -10.87 16.35
C GLU A 118 -13.14 -12.03 16.84
N GLU A 119 -12.52 -12.80 15.92
CA GLU A 119 -11.66 -13.91 16.29
C GLU A 119 -10.38 -13.42 16.98
N ALA A 120 -9.77 -12.35 16.45
CA ALA A 120 -8.61 -11.73 17.09
C ALA A 120 -8.96 -11.20 18.48
N LEU A 121 -10.08 -10.49 18.61
CA LEU A 121 -10.56 -9.98 19.91
C LEU A 121 -10.81 -11.14 20.91
N LYS A 122 -11.41 -12.25 20.47
CA LYS A 122 -11.59 -13.46 21.31
C LYS A 122 -10.28 -14.11 21.75
N ARG A 123 -9.21 -13.93 20.97
CA ARG A 123 -7.85 -14.38 21.31
C ARG A 123 -7.12 -13.43 22.25
N GLY A 124 -7.75 -12.30 22.63
CA GLY A 124 -7.18 -11.32 23.52
C GLY A 124 -6.37 -10.22 22.83
N PHE A 125 -6.48 -10.08 21.51
CA PHE A 125 -5.99 -8.87 20.85
C PHE A 125 -6.85 -7.69 21.30
N GLU A 126 -6.22 -6.68 21.86
CA GLU A 126 -6.91 -5.49 22.33
C GLU A 126 -6.84 -4.36 21.31
N PRO A 127 -7.88 -3.51 21.22
CA PRO A 127 -7.83 -2.32 20.38
C PRO A 127 -6.65 -1.40 20.73
N PRO A 128 -6.09 -0.68 19.74
CA PRO A 128 -4.98 0.24 19.96
C PRO A 128 -5.21 1.29 21.04
N GLU A 129 -6.46 1.70 21.23
CA GLU A 129 -6.86 2.70 22.22
C GLU A 129 -6.57 2.30 23.68
N THR A 130 -6.45 1.00 23.94
CA THR A 130 -6.20 0.48 25.30
C THR A 130 -4.72 0.29 25.59
N GLY A 131 -3.84 0.52 24.61
CA GLY A 131 -2.40 0.28 24.76
C GLY A 131 -2.00 -1.19 24.83
N GLY A 132 -2.98 -2.12 24.84
CA GLY A 132 -2.76 -3.56 24.99
C GLY A 132 -2.03 -4.23 23.84
N ILE A 133 -1.97 -3.59 22.67
CA ILE A 133 -1.21 -4.11 21.52
C ILE A 133 0.28 -4.20 21.83
N ARG A 134 0.87 -3.26 22.53
CA ARG A 134 2.30 -3.31 22.85
C ARG A 134 2.65 -4.59 23.61
N GLU A 135 1.87 -4.92 24.61
CA GLU A 135 2.12 -6.09 25.48
C GLU A 135 1.85 -7.39 24.72
N HIS A 136 0.87 -7.39 23.82
CA HIS A 136 0.47 -8.57 23.05
C HIS A 136 1.39 -8.86 21.87
N ILE A 137 1.90 -7.83 21.23
CA ILE A 137 2.95 -7.94 20.22
C ILE A 137 4.25 -8.44 20.83
N GLU A 138 4.56 -8.06 22.05
CA GLU A 138 5.76 -8.51 22.78
C GLU A 138 5.73 -10.01 23.11
N ASN A 139 4.58 -10.66 23.14
CA ASN A 139 4.40 -12.03 23.57
C ASN A 139 4.06 -13.08 22.47
N ASN A 140 3.91 -12.68 21.21
CA ASN A 140 3.55 -13.59 20.10
C ASN A 140 4.49 -13.47 18.90
N SER A 141 4.70 -14.56 18.18
CA SER A 141 5.65 -14.70 17.07
C SER A 141 5.35 -13.87 15.79
N PHE A 142 4.35 -13.01 15.80
CA PHE A 142 4.22 -11.85 14.90
C PHE A 142 5.23 -10.75 15.24
N ASP A 143 5.96 -10.91 16.32
CA ASP A 143 6.83 -9.99 17.01
C ASP A 143 8.02 -9.50 16.17
N ILE A 144 8.54 -10.34 15.29
CA ILE A 144 9.75 -10.01 14.53
C ILE A 144 9.57 -8.78 13.65
N LEU A 145 8.34 -8.54 13.20
CA LEU A 145 8.04 -7.40 12.32
C LEU A 145 7.74 -6.11 13.09
N TRP A 146 7.35 -6.25 14.36
CA TRP A 146 6.91 -5.14 15.19
C TRP A 146 7.91 -4.77 16.30
N GLU A 147 8.75 -5.71 16.74
CA GLU A 147 9.79 -5.44 17.76
C GLU A 147 10.78 -4.35 17.33
N LYS A 148 11.05 -4.23 16.04
CA LYS A 148 12.03 -3.27 15.50
C LYS A 148 11.39 -2.11 14.75
N GLY A 149 10.05 -1.99 14.77
CA GLY A 149 9.36 -1.11 13.86
C GLY A 149 9.59 -1.51 12.39
N PRO A 150 8.81 -1.01 11.43
CA PRO A 150 8.90 -1.40 10.02
C PRO A 150 10.24 -1.04 9.36
N PHE A 151 11.18 -0.47 10.10
CA PHE A 151 12.46 0.01 9.57
C PHE A 151 13.70 -0.49 10.32
N GLY A 152 13.54 -1.45 11.26
CA GLY A 152 14.62 -1.77 12.18
C GLY A 152 15.00 -0.59 13.09
N GLN A 153 14.17 0.46 13.08
CA GLN A 153 14.26 1.61 13.97
C GLN A 153 13.49 1.32 15.26
N PRO A 154 13.87 1.91 16.39
CA PRO A 154 13.01 1.84 17.58
C PRO A 154 11.59 2.27 17.23
N ARG A 155 10.57 1.57 17.76
CA ARG A 155 9.14 1.87 17.57
C ARG A 155 8.77 3.34 17.84
N ASP A 156 9.54 3.97 18.69
CA ASP A 156 9.34 5.36 19.10
C ASP A 156 9.55 6.39 17.97
N ASN A 157 10.09 5.95 16.83
CA ASN A 157 10.34 6.83 15.69
C ASN A 157 9.23 6.84 14.64
N ILE A 158 8.17 6.02 14.82
CA ILE A 158 6.99 6.07 13.95
C ILE A 158 5.84 6.61 14.79
N GLY A 159 5.41 7.81 14.45
CA GLY A 159 4.34 8.50 15.17
C GLY A 159 3.02 7.75 15.03
N GLY A 160 2.51 7.22 16.13
CA GLY A 160 1.21 6.57 16.16
C GLY A 160 1.14 5.16 15.57
N ILE A 161 2.25 4.44 15.48
CA ILE A 161 2.31 3.08 14.88
C ILE A 161 1.28 2.08 15.44
N VAL A 162 0.78 2.31 16.65
CA VAL A 162 -0.25 1.47 17.29
C VAL A 162 -1.62 2.13 17.29
N ASP A 163 -1.74 3.35 16.75
CA ASP A 163 -3.01 4.05 16.73
C ASP A 163 -3.97 3.37 15.74
N ARG A 164 -5.22 3.33 16.13
CA ARG A 164 -6.31 2.75 15.34
C ARG A 164 -6.45 3.40 13.97
N ASP A 165 -6.26 4.72 13.92
CA ASP A 165 -6.30 5.55 12.73
C ASP A 165 -5.03 6.38 12.64
N GLN A 166 -4.37 6.33 11.50
CA GLN A 166 -3.12 7.02 11.25
C GLN A 166 -3.20 7.76 9.94
N LEU A 167 -2.74 9.01 9.92
CA LEU A 167 -2.68 9.84 8.72
C LEU A 167 -1.31 10.49 8.62
N TYR A 168 -0.67 10.40 7.47
CA TYR A 168 0.64 10.97 7.20
C TYR A 168 0.62 11.84 5.96
N ASP A 169 1.27 13.02 6.02
CA ASP A 169 1.52 13.91 4.88
C ASP A 169 2.86 13.52 4.27
N LEU A 170 2.85 12.70 3.21
CA LEU A 170 4.05 12.11 2.63
C LEU A 170 5.01 13.14 2.01
N ARG A 171 4.51 14.33 1.65
CA ARG A 171 5.33 15.41 1.12
C ARG A 171 6.14 16.11 2.19
N LYS A 172 5.63 16.20 3.42
CA LYS A 172 6.28 16.88 4.54
C LYS A 172 6.98 15.92 5.48
N ASP A 173 6.44 14.70 5.58
CA ASP A 173 6.89 13.66 6.49
C ASP A 173 6.95 12.31 5.75
N PRO A 174 7.89 12.14 4.80
CA PRO A 174 8.06 10.87 4.08
C PRO A 174 8.52 9.73 4.99
N GLY A 175 8.96 10.02 6.21
CA GLY A 175 9.35 9.04 7.24
C GLY A 175 8.19 8.58 8.12
N GLU A 176 6.99 9.16 7.95
CA GLU A 176 5.79 8.77 8.71
C GLU A 176 5.96 8.89 10.22
N THR A 177 6.63 9.96 10.65
CA THR A 177 7.02 10.18 12.06
C THR A 177 5.93 10.87 12.87
N GLN A 178 4.98 11.54 12.21
CA GLN A 178 3.92 12.30 12.86
C GLN A 178 2.54 11.86 12.40
N ASN A 179 1.80 11.17 13.27
CA ASN A 179 0.39 10.85 13.01
C ASN A 179 -0.49 12.11 13.10
N LEU A 180 -1.16 12.45 12.00
CA LEU A 180 -2.03 13.62 11.87
C LEU A 180 -3.52 13.30 12.06
N ALA A 181 -3.91 12.05 12.33
CA ALA A 181 -5.30 11.63 12.39
C ALA A 181 -6.12 12.39 13.46
N GLN A 182 -5.49 12.85 14.53
CA GLN A 182 -6.14 13.66 15.58
C GLN A 182 -5.98 15.17 15.37
N ASN A 183 -5.26 15.61 14.34
CA ASN A 183 -5.04 17.02 14.08
C ASN A 183 -6.26 17.65 13.40
N GLN A 184 -6.84 18.69 14.03
CA GLN A 184 -8.05 19.36 13.54
C GLN A 184 -7.89 19.94 12.13
N ASN A 185 -6.69 20.35 11.73
CA ASN A 185 -6.43 20.92 10.42
C ASN A 185 -6.44 19.88 9.29
N TYR A 186 -6.41 18.59 9.61
CA TYR A 186 -6.36 17.50 8.64
C TYR A 186 -7.63 16.63 8.64
N GLN A 187 -8.68 17.02 9.37
CA GLN A 187 -9.90 16.21 9.49
C GLN A 187 -10.63 16.01 8.16
N GLU A 188 -10.62 17.01 7.27
CA GLU A 188 -11.23 16.86 5.95
C GLU A 188 -10.41 15.90 5.06
N VAL A 189 -9.07 15.96 5.15
CA VAL A 189 -8.19 15.00 4.47
C VAL A 189 -8.44 13.59 4.98
N LEU A 190 -8.52 13.43 6.30
CA LEU A 190 -8.80 12.14 6.94
C LEU A 190 -10.10 11.53 6.41
N LYS A 191 -11.19 12.31 6.34
CA LYS A 191 -12.47 11.85 5.79
C LYS A 191 -12.37 11.38 4.34
N VAL A 192 -11.64 12.11 3.51
CA VAL A 192 -11.42 11.73 2.10
C VAL A 192 -10.66 10.42 2.03
N MET A 193 -9.60 10.26 2.80
CA MET A 193 -8.79 9.03 2.82
C MET A 193 -9.59 7.84 3.37
N GLN A 194 -10.43 8.06 4.39
CA GLN A 194 -11.35 7.05 4.90
C GLN A 194 -12.40 6.64 3.85
N SER A 195 -12.91 7.59 3.06
CA SER A 195 -13.82 7.29 1.96
C SER A 195 -13.16 6.41 0.91
N HIS A 196 -11.92 6.68 0.51
CA HIS A 196 -11.17 5.80 -0.39
C HIS A 196 -11.04 4.38 0.19
N LEU A 197 -10.70 4.25 1.48
CA LEU A 197 -10.63 2.94 2.11
C LEU A 197 -11.98 2.22 2.11
N TYR A 198 -13.05 2.95 2.42
CA TYR A 198 -14.41 2.43 2.38
C TYR A 198 -14.75 1.83 1.01
N ASP A 199 -14.47 2.57 -0.07
CA ASP A 199 -14.76 2.13 -1.44
C ASP A 199 -13.99 0.84 -1.80
N TYR A 200 -12.71 0.76 -1.44
CA TYR A 200 -11.91 -0.46 -1.63
C TYR A 200 -12.45 -1.64 -0.81
N VAL A 201 -12.78 -1.43 0.46
CA VAL A 201 -13.31 -2.49 1.33
C VAL A 201 -14.66 -3.00 0.83
N GLN A 202 -15.54 -2.10 0.34
CA GLN A 202 -16.81 -2.49 -0.29
C GLN A 202 -16.58 -3.33 -1.55
N ALA A 203 -15.64 -2.94 -2.40
CA ALA A 203 -15.31 -3.68 -3.63
C ALA A 203 -14.77 -5.08 -3.35
N ILE A 204 -13.93 -5.23 -2.31
CA ILE A 204 -13.37 -6.52 -1.89
C ILE A 204 -14.42 -7.40 -1.18
N GLY A 205 -15.40 -6.79 -0.51
CA GLY A 205 -16.48 -7.49 0.19
C GLY A 205 -16.03 -8.27 1.44
N ARG A 206 -14.90 -7.90 2.05
CA ARG A 206 -14.40 -8.53 3.29
C ARG A 206 -14.60 -7.63 4.49
N PRO A 207 -15.12 -8.15 5.63
CA PRO A 207 -15.32 -7.35 6.83
C PRO A 207 -14.03 -6.67 7.31
N PHE A 208 -14.13 -5.39 7.62
CA PHE A 208 -13.01 -4.60 8.16
C PHE A 208 -13.55 -3.47 9.06
N GLY A 209 -13.93 -3.82 10.29
CA GLY A 209 -14.50 -2.89 11.25
C GLY A 209 -15.72 -2.13 10.68
N GLU A 210 -15.76 -0.82 10.91
CA GLU A 210 -16.83 0.06 10.43
C GLU A 210 -16.85 0.26 8.90
N PHE A 211 -15.77 -0.07 8.19
CA PHE A 211 -15.70 0.09 6.73
C PHE A 211 -16.56 -0.94 6.00
N LEU A 212 -16.70 -2.12 6.55
CA LEU A 212 -17.67 -3.11 6.11
C LEU A 212 -18.10 -3.91 7.34
N GLY A 213 -19.33 -3.70 7.80
CA GLY A 213 -19.89 -4.44 8.92
C GLY A 213 -19.91 -5.95 8.66
N SER A 214 -19.94 -6.74 9.74
CA SER A 214 -20.12 -8.20 9.63
C SER A 214 -21.34 -8.48 8.75
N LEU A 215 -21.16 -9.29 7.73
CA LEU A 215 -22.27 -9.85 6.97
C LEU A 215 -23.10 -10.69 7.97
N ASN A 216 -24.28 -10.18 8.36
CA ASN A 216 -25.26 -10.93 9.16
C ASN A 216 -25.83 -12.08 8.35
#